data_843283f3a9ffe81e8a6c2a4dac7a78f2
#
_entry.id   843283f3a9ffe81e8a6c2a4dac7a78f2
#
_cell.length_a   1.000
_cell.length_b   1.000
_cell.length_c   1.000
_cell.angle_alpha   90.00
_cell.angle_beta   90.00
_cell.angle_gamma   90.00
#
_symmetry.space_group_name_H-M   'P 1'
#
loop_
_entity.id
_entity.type
_entity.pdbx_description
1 polymer ?
#
loop_
_entity_poly.entity_id
_entity_poly.type
_entity_poly.pdbx_seq_one_letter_code
_entity_poly.pdbx_strand_id
1 'polypeptide(L)'
;SNKPEMHAYEHPDMVSVKVSDLFPGMPEAIYSHSGDDLKPTADSTREALKNIDMSRIKPGDSVNIMTCEHGFLMFGGLPYIEMVKTIKEEIERRTGAYDIRTKVVMYRTPREGDEVIDFYELKEHLGEVEAVSSYEKGVPIETRIGTLWGLEKVFDADHLVFAYYDDPREIYVNNYYRKAFKAFTMDLMRLETRTLFHFGFGSPTGHGTAGMVVPTSVYDSDFIQSKWAFCCFMRTTPNGLMKVEACKSLYDMDIKCSETALKYYPYMNRLLTSLKDYTIILDGSRWLSYMHCAGIIAGANWNA
;
A
#
# COMPACT_ATOMS: atom_id res chain seq x y z
N SER A 1 -13.33 -22.15 3.05
CA SER A 1 -12.39 -21.40 2.23
C SER A 1 -13.16 -20.54 1.26
N ASN A 2 -12.93 -19.22 1.25
CA ASN A 2 -13.56 -18.28 0.31
C ASN A 2 -12.69 -18.06 -0.93
N LYS A 3 -11.69 -18.91 -1.14
CA LYS A 3 -10.85 -18.87 -2.34
C LYS A 3 -11.61 -19.51 -3.49
N PRO A 4 -11.52 -19.00 -4.72
CA PRO A 4 -12.12 -19.65 -5.86
C PRO A 4 -11.54 -21.05 -6.04
N GLU A 5 -12.38 -22.02 -6.39
CA GLU A 5 -11.96 -23.41 -6.63
C GLU A 5 -11.13 -23.54 -7.90
N MET A 6 -11.35 -22.63 -8.86
CA MET A 6 -10.64 -22.56 -10.15
C MET A 6 -10.33 -21.11 -10.49
N HIS A 7 -9.11 -20.85 -10.91
CA HIS A 7 -8.72 -19.56 -11.44
C HIS A 7 -9.15 -19.38 -12.89
N ALA A 8 -9.38 -18.13 -13.30
CA ALA A 8 -9.81 -17.83 -14.67
C ALA A 8 -8.87 -18.42 -15.72
N TYR A 9 -7.56 -18.39 -15.47
CA TYR A 9 -6.54 -18.94 -16.40
C TYR A 9 -6.55 -20.48 -16.49
N GLU A 10 -7.20 -21.17 -15.57
CA GLU A 10 -7.34 -22.64 -15.58
C GLU A 10 -8.58 -23.11 -16.36
N HIS A 11 -9.43 -22.17 -16.82
CA HIS A 11 -10.63 -22.52 -17.59
C HIS A 11 -10.23 -23.11 -18.96
N PRO A 12 -10.83 -24.26 -19.38
CA PRO A 12 -10.39 -24.99 -20.59
C PRO A 12 -10.53 -24.21 -21.90
N ASP A 13 -11.42 -23.23 -21.95
CA ASP A 13 -11.67 -22.40 -23.14
C ASP A 13 -10.85 -21.08 -23.13
N MET A 14 -9.92 -20.94 -22.20
CA MET A 14 -9.09 -19.74 -22.09
C MET A 14 -7.65 -19.99 -22.55
N VAL A 15 -7.08 -18.97 -23.18
CA VAL A 15 -5.67 -18.95 -23.55
C VAL A 15 -4.96 -17.97 -22.64
N SER A 16 -3.93 -18.46 -21.94
CA SER A 16 -3.08 -17.61 -21.11
C SER A 16 -1.87 -17.15 -21.90
N VAL A 17 -1.57 -15.86 -21.82
CA VAL A 17 -0.37 -15.26 -22.39
C VAL A 17 0.41 -14.62 -21.24
N LYS A 18 1.70 -14.91 -21.13
CA LYS A 18 2.54 -14.29 -20.12
C LYS A 18 2.71 -12.80 -20.42
N VAL A 19 2.63 -11.96 -19.39
CA VAL A 19 2.85 -10.52 -19.52
C VAL A 19 4.25 -10.22 -20.07
N SER A 20 5.26 -10.99 -19.70
CA SER A 20 6.62 -10.88 -20.22
C SER A 20 6.74 -11.14 -21.73
N ASP A 21 5.86 -11.97 -22.29
CA ASP A 21 5.84 -12.25 -23.72
C ASP A 21 5.21 -11.08 -24.50
N LEU A 22 4.25 -10.39 -23.87
CA LEU A 22 3.63 -9.18 -24.45
C LEU A 22 4.55 -7.96 -24.36
N PHE A 23 5.39 -7.90 -23.33
CA PHE A 23 6.24 -6.75 -23.02
C PHE A 23 7.68 -7.18 -22.75
N PRO A 24 8.47 -7.41 -23.80
CA PRO A 24 9.87 -7.77 -23.67
C PRO A 24 10.65 -6.74 -22.81
N GLY A 25 11.51 -7.23 -21.93
CA GLY A 25 12.30 -6.40 -21.00
C GLY A 25 11.58 -6.02 -19.71
N MET A 26 10.38 -6.57 -19.47
CA MET A 26 9.76 -6.50 -18.15
C MET A 26 10.59 -7.32 -17.15
N PRO A 27 10.87 -6.79 -15.94
CA PRO A 27 11.57 -7.56 -14.92
C PRO A 27 10.82 -8.84 -14.56
N GLU A 28 11.56 -9.89 -14.23
CA GLU A 28 10.96 -11.07 -13.62
C GLU A 28 10.35 -10.71 -12.26
N ALA A 29 9.21 -11.30 -11.98
CA ALA A 29 8.55 -11.16 -10.70
C ALA A 29 9.15 -12.16 -9.70
N ILE A 30 9.39 -11.71 -8.48
CA ILE A 30 9.75 -12.59 -7.36
C ILE A 30 8.51 -13.23 -6.72
N TYR A 31 7.32 -12.68 -7.03
CA TYR A 31 6.02 -13.22 -6.68
C TYR A 31 4.97 -12.70 -7.68
N SER A 32 4.17 -13.56 -8.25
CA SER A 32 3.18 -13.17 -9.27
C SER A 32 1.77 -13.68 -8.98
N HIS A 33 1.64 -14.84 -8.36
CA HIS A 33 0.33 -15.46 -8.12
C HIS A 33 0.34 -16.35 -6.88
N SER A 34 -0.83 -16.69 -6.40
CA SER A 34 -1.03 -17.57 -5.27
C SER A 34 -0.34 -18.91 -5.47
N GLY A 35 0.52 -19.29 -4.54
CA GLY A 35 1.31 -20.53 -4.59
C GLY A 35 2.79 -20.32 -4.90
N ASP A 36 3.20 -19.13 -5.32
CA ASP A 36 4.62 -18.80 -5.41
C ASP A 36 5.28 -18.83 -4.02
N ASP A 37 6.58 -19.13 -4.00
CA ASP A 37 7.37 -19.12 -2.77
C ASP A 37 7.48 -17.68 -2.20
N LEU A 38 7.25 -17.54 -0.91
CA LEU A 38 7.34 -16.27 -0.19
C LEU A 38 8.79 -15.93 0.23
N LYS A 39 9.70 -16.90 0.21
CA LYS A 39 11.09 -16.67 0.60
C LYS A 39 11.76 -15.54 -0.18
N PRO A 40 11.59 -15.41 -1.51
CA PRO A 40 12.15 -14.28 -2.26
C PRO A 40 11.64 -12.91 -1.79
N THR A 41 10.39 -12.84 -1.33
CA THR A 41 9.82 -11.60 -0.75
C THR A 41 10.49 -11.26 0.58
N ALA A 42 10.64 -12.25 1.47
CA ALA A 42 11.35 -12.08 2.75
C ALA A 42 12.81 -11.65 2.52
N ASP A 43 13.51 -12.34 1.63
CA ASP A 43 14.91 -12.02 1.32
C ASP A 43 15.05 -10.60 0.73
N SER A 44 14.18 -10.22 -0.19
CA SER A 44 14.13 -8.87 -0.76
C SER A 44 13.85 -7.81 0.31
N THR A 45 12.99 -8.12 1.28
CA THR A 45 12.67 -7.22 2.40
C THR A 45 13.88 -7.03 3.30
N ARG A 46 14.57 -8.12 3.68
CA ARG A 46 15.80 -8.05 4.49
C ARG A 46 16.89 -7.25 3.79
N GLU A 47 17.06 -7.47 2.48
CA GLU A 47 18.02 -6.73 1.67
C GLU A 47 17.69 -5.22 1.64
N ALA A 48 16.43 -4.87 1.42
CA ALA A 48 15.96 -3.49 1.43
C ALA A 48 16.25 -2.78 2.76
N LEU A 49 16.10 -3.49 3.88
CA LEU A 49 16.29 -2.94 5.22
C LEU A 49 17.76 -2.83 5.66
N LYS A 50 18.73 -3.47 4.98
CA LYS A 50 20.14 -3.47 5.38
C LYS A 50 20.69 -2.08 5.69
N ASN A 51 20.38 -1.12 4.83
CA ASN A 51 20.91 0.24 4.91
C ASN A 51 19.98 1.22 5.63
N ILE A 52 18.87 0.74 6.19
CA ILE A 52 17.97 1.57 6.99
C ILE A 52 18.56 1.72 8.39
N ASP A 53 18.78 2.95 8.80
CA ASP A 53 19.19 3.27 10.17
C ASP A 53 17.98 3.13 11.11
N MET A 54 18.06 2.16 12.01
CA MET A 54 17.06 1.92 13.07
C MET A 54 17.60 2.34 14.46
N SER A 55 18.70 3.05 14.54
CA SER A 55 19.37 3.38 15.82
C SER A 55 18.53 4.24 16.76
N ARG A 56 17.52 4.93 16.24
CA ARG A 56 16.56 5.71 17.05
C ARG A 56 15.60 4.82 17.86
N ILE A 57 15.29 3.63 17.37
CA ILE A 57 14.42 2.68 18.06
C ILE A 57 15.22 1.97 19.15
N LYS A 58 14.77 2.03 20.40
CA LYS A 58 15.45 1.45 21.55
C LYS A 58 14.66 0.26 22.10
N PRO A 59 15.31 -0.65 22.84
CA PRO A 59 14.60 -1.64 23.62
C PRO A 59 13.58 -0.97 24.55
N GLY A 60 12.33 -1.43 24.47
CA GLY A 60 11.22 -0.87 25.25
C GLY A 60 10.41 0.24 24.56
N ASP A 61 10.90 0.78 23.44
CA ASP A 61 10.08 1.68 22.63
C ASP A 61 8.96 0.91 21.93
N SER A 62 7.83 1.58 21.76
CA SER A 62 6.70 1.09 20.98
C SER A 62 6.84 1.46 19.51
N VAL A 63 6.48 0.55 18.61
CA VAL A 63 6.53 0.76 17.17
C VAL A 63 5.18 0.39 16.54
N ASN A 64 4.57 1.31 15.82
CA ASN A 64 3.43 1.01 14.97
C ASN A 64 3.87 0.83 13.52
N ILE A 65 3.61 -0.36 12.97
CA ILE A 65 3.71 -0.60 11.53
C ILE A 65 2.36 -0.24 10.92
N MET A 66 2.31 0.90 10.25
CA MET A 66 1.12 1.39 9.58
C MET A 66 0.96 0.68 8.24
N THR A 67 -0.16 0.00 8.06
CA THR A 67 -0.51 -0.70 6.83
C THR A 67 -1.82 -0.17 6.27
N CYS A 68 -2.06 -0.40 4.99
CA CYS A 68 -3.33 -0.08 4.34
C CYS A 68 -4.02 -1.37 3.92
N GLU A 69 -5.35 -1.40 4.03
CA GLU A 69 -6.15 -2.58 3.63
C GLU A 69 -5.78 -3.09 2.23
N HIS A 70 -5.55 -2.16 1.33
CA HIS A 70 -5.27 -2.48 -0.07
C HIS A 70 -3.97 -3.26 -0.28
N GLY A 71 -3.01 -3.15 0.62
CA GLY A 71 -1.79 -3.97 0.58
C GLY A 71 -2.10 -5.46 0.70
N PHE A 72 -3.09 -5.80 1.53
CA PHE A 72 -3.56 -7.18 1.70
C PHE A 72 -4.37 -7.70 0.51
N LEU A 73 -4.73 -6.86 -0.44
CA LEU A 73 -5.40 -7.26 -1.69
C LEU A 73 -4.42 -7.57 -2.83
N MET A 74 -3.18 -7.11 -2.70
CA MET A 74 -2.17 -7.30 -3.73
C MET A 74 -1.69 -8.75 -3.76
N PHE A 75 -1.79 -9.38 -4.93
CA PHE A 75 -1.36 -10.77 -5.14
C PHE A 75 -1.94 -11.77 -4.13
N GLY A 76 -3.18 -11.56 -3.67
CA GLY A 76 -3.81 -12.39 -2.66
C GLY A 76 -3.34 -12.15 -1.23
N GLY A 77 -2.59 -11.09 -0.98
CA GLY A 77 -2.18 -10.62 0.36
C GLY A 77 -0.91 -11.24 0.90
N LEU A 78 -0.56 -12.45 0.52
CA LEU A 78 0.55 -13.19 1.11
C LEU A 78 1.92 -12.49 1.03
N PRO A 79 2.35 -11.92 -0.11
CA PRO A 79 3.64 -11.23 -0.15
C PRO A 79 3.65 -9.94 0.69
N TYR A 80 2.53 -9.26 0.84
CA TYR A 80 2.44 -8.09 1.70
C TYR A 80 2.54 -8.48 3.18
N ILE A 81 1.85 -9.55 3.58
CA ILE A 81 1.95 -10.12 4.94
C ILE A 81 3.39 -10.52 5.23
N GLU A 82 4.06 -11.21 4.30
CA GLU A 82 5.45 -11.64 4.47
C GLU A 82 6.41 -10.44 4.58
N MET A 83 6.20 -9.38 3.80
CA MET A 83 6.96 -8.14 3.94
C MET A 83 6.77 -7.53 5.33
N VAL A 84 5.54 -7.38 5.82
CA VAL A 84 5.24 -6.79 7.14
C VAL A 84 5.83 -7.64 8.26
N LYS A 85 5.69 -8.96 8.18
CA LYS A 85 6.31 -9.91 9.12
C LYS A 85 7.82 -9.75 9.17
N THR A 86 8.47 -9.71 8.02
CA THR A 86 9.92 -9.56 7.93
C THR A 86 10.38 -8.19 8.46
N ILE A 87 9.62 -7.11 8.24
CA ILE A 87 9.90 -5.79 8.84
C ILE A 87 9.89 -5.91 10.37
N LYS A 88 8.86 -6.55 10.94
CA LYS A 88 8.75 -6.74 12.38
C LYS A 88 9.94 -7.52 12.94
N GLU A 89 10.26 -8.68 12.34
CA GLU A 89 11.40 -9.52 12.72
C GLU A 89 12.74 -8.75 12.69
N GLU A 90 12.95 -7.92 11.66
CA GLU A 90 14.18 -7.13 11.53
C GLU A 90 14.26 -5.99 12.55
N ILE A 91 13.15 -5.35 12.90
CA ILE A 91 13.11 -4.37 14.00
C ILE A 91 13.46 -5.04 15.33
N GLU A 92 12.78 -6.13 15.68
CA GLU A 92 13.05 -6.89 16.91
C GLU A 92 14.51 -7.31 17.01
N ARG A 93 15.02 -7.94 15.94
CA ARG A 93 16.39 -8.45 15.89
C ARG A 93 17.45 -7.36 16.02
N ARG A 94 17.25 -6.21 15.39
CA ARG A 94 18.27 -5.14 15.30
C ARG A 94 18.22 -4.14 16.44
N THR A 95 17.06 -3.94 17.04
CA THR A 95 16.83 -2.89 18.04
C THR A 95 16.53 -3.43 19.44
N GLY A 96 16.06 -4.65 19.54
CA GLY A 96 15.56 -5.24 20.79
C GLY A 96 14.19 -4.71 21.21
N ALA A 97 13.52 -3.90 20.39
CA ALA A 97 12.14 -3.49 20.64
C ALA A 97 11.21 -4.71 20.47
N TYR A 98 10.22 -4.84 21.35
CA TYR A 98 9.28 -5.96 21.37
C TYR A 98 7.80 -5.54 21.32
N ASP A 99 7.48 -4.27 21.64
CA ASP A 99 6.14 -3.70 21.50
C ASP A 99 5.95 -3.20 20.06
N ILE A 100 5.80 -4.15 19.12
CA ILE A 100 5.64 -3.85 17.70
C ILE A 100 4.25 -4.28 17.27
N ARG A 101 3.42 -3.32 16.91
CA ARG A 101 2.01 -3.49 16.58
C ARG A 101 1.76 -3.20 15.10
N THR A 102 0.95 -4.02 14.46
CA THR A 102 0.51 -3.78 13.09
C THR A 102 -0.85 -3.11 13.11
N LYS A 103 -0.96 -1.93 12.51
CA LYS A 103 -2.20 -1.17 12.38
C LYS A 103 -2.75 -1.35 10.97
N VAL A 104 -3.86 -2.08 10.87
CA VAL A 104 -4.60 -2.26 9.60
C VAL A 104 -5.60 -1.13 9.48
N VAL A 105 -5.25 -0.14 8.69
CA VAL A 105 -6.06 1.07 8.60
C VAL A 105 -7.06 0.95 7.47
N MET A 106 -8.33 1.16 7.83
CA MET A 106 -9.48 1.04 6.96
C MET A 106 -10.20 2.38 6.88
N TYR A 107 -10.53 2.80 5.68
CA TYR A 107 -11.40 3.96 5.51
C TYR A 107 -12.91 3.64 5.64
N ARG A 108 -13.23 2.39 5.92
CA ARG A 108 -14.60 1.87 6.07
C ARG A 108 -14.93 1.63 7.54
N THR A 109 -15.92 0.80 7.77
CA THR A 109 -16.37 0.47 9.11
C THR A 109 -15.34 -0.39 9.87
N PRO A 110 -15.27 -0.28 11.21
CA PRO A 110 -14.39 -1.14 12.00
C PRO A 110 -14.59 -2.65 11.74
N ARG A 111 -15.84 -3.06 11.51
CA ARG A 111 -16.19 -4.45 11.22
C ARG A 111 -15.47 -5.01 10.00
N GLU A 112 -15.34 -4.22 8.94
CA GLU A 112 -14.62 -4.66 7.74
C GLU A 112 -13.13 -4.85 8.00
N GLY A 113 -12.56 -4.06 8.91
CA GLY A 113 -11.18 -4.25 9.36
C GLY A 113 -10.97 -5.57 10.08
N ASP A 114 -11.87 -5.92 11.01
CA ASP A 114 -11.83 -7.19 11.70
C ASP A 114 -12.00 -8.36 10.72
N GLU A 115 -12.91 -8.22 9.75
CA GLU A 115 -13.07 -9.24 8.69
C GLU A 115 -11.82 -9.43 7.84
N VAL A 116 -11.04 -8.38 7.55
CA VAL A 116 -9.75 -8.47 6.85
C VAL A 116 -8.72 -9.21 7.71
N ILE A 117 -8.65 -8.87 9.00
CA ILE A 117 -7.75 -9.53 9.94
C ILE A 117 -8.05 -11.03 10.02
N ASP A 118 -9.31 -11.40 10.13
CA ASP A 118 -9.74 -12.81 10.23
C ASP A 118 -9.53 -13.56 8.90
N PHE A 119 -9.87 -12.94 7.77
CA PHE A 119 -9.76 -13.57 6.45
C PHE A 119 -8.32 -13.92 6.07
N TYR A 120 -7.37 -13.03 6.41
CA TYR A 120 -5.95 -13.21 6.12
C TYR A 120 -5.17 -13.82 7.30
N GLU A 121 -5.86 -14.20 8.37
CA GLU A 121 -5.24 -14.80 9.57
C GLU A 121 -4.09 -13.94 10.12
N LEU A 122 -4.28 -12.59 10.09
CA LEU A 122 -3.19 -11.64 10.34
C LEU A 122 -2.61 -11.76 11.74
N LYS A 123 -3.42 -12.14 12.74
CA LYS A 123 -2.93 -12.35 14.12
C LYS A 123 -1.98 -13.53 14.22
N GLU A 124 -2.20 -14.58 13.43
CA GLU A 124 -1.31 -15.74 13.38
C GLU A 124 0.04 -15.40 12.74
N HIS A 125 0.01 -14.56 11.69
CA HIS A 125 1.20 -14.19 10.95
C HIS A 125 2.00 -13.06 11.61
N LEU A 126 1.32 -12.07 12.22
CA LEU A 126 1.91 -10.80 12.65
C LEU A 126 1.84 -10.55 14.16
N GLY A 127 1.09 -11.37 14.92
CA GLY A 127 0.89 -11.21 16.36
C GLY A 127 -0.04 -10.04 16.69
N GLU A 128 0.47 -8.99 17.29
CA GLU A 128 -0.30 -7.80 17.66
C GLU A 128 -0.78 -7.03 16.42
N VAL A 129 -2.08 -7.21 16.10
CA VAL A 129 -2.75 -6.59 14.94
C VAL A 129 -4.05 -5.96 15.38
N GLU A 130 -4.27 -4.72 14.99
CA GLU A 130 -5.48 -3.96 15.28
C GLU A 130 -6.01 -3.28 14.01
N ALA A 131 -7.32 -3.45 13.76
CA ALA A 131 -8.01 -2.68 12.73
C ALA A 131 -8.36 -1.28 13.27
N VAL A 132 -8.11 -0.25 12.47
CA VAL A 132 -8.41 1.14 12.82
C VAL A 132 -9.23 1.79 11.72
N SER A 133 -10.36 2.36 12.09
CA SER A 133 -11.28 3.02 11.17
C SER A 133 -11.13 4.55 11.21
N SER A 134 -11.35 5.21 10.07
CA SER A 134 -11.35 6.67 9.96
C SER A 134 -12.42 7.39 10.82
N TYR A 135 -13.33 6.63 11.44
CA TYR A 135 -14.37 7.14 12.34
C TYR A 135 -13.98 7.10 13.82
N GLU A 136 -12.83 6.51 14.15
CA GLU A 136 -12.40 6.39 15.54
C GLU A 136 -11.83 7.71 16.09
N LYS A 137 -11.42 7.68 17.38
CA LYS A 137 -10.87 8.84 18.06
C LYS A 137 -9.69 9.43 17.33
N GLY A 138 -9.65 10.74 17.21
CA GLY A 138 -8.60 11.48 16.55
C GLY A 138 -7.62 12.13 17.50
N VAL A 139 -6.45 12.41 16.97
CA VAL A 139 -5.42 13.26 17.58
C VAL A 139 -5.22 14.49 16.69
N PRO A 140 -5.16 15.71 17.26
CA PRO A 140 -4.88 16.90 16.48
C PRO A 140 -3.40 16.91 16.06
N ILE A 141 -3.17 17.29 14.82
CA ILE A 141 -1.85 17.43 14.22
C ILE A 141 -1.73 18.85 13.69
N GLU A 142 -0.87 19.65 14.32
CA GLU A 142 -0.57 21.00 13.85
C GLU A 142 0.28 20.94 12.59
N THR A 143 -0.21 21.57 11.54
CA THR A 143 0.45 21.60 10.22
C THR A 143 0.57 23.02 9.69
N ARG A 144 1.32 23.20 8.62
CA ARG A 144 1.45 24.53 7.95
C ARG A 144 0.15 25.07 7.35
N ILE A 145 -0.89 24.23 7.25
CA ILE A 145 -2.22 24.64 6.74
C ILE A 145 -3.30 24.66 7.81
N GLY A 146 -2.91 24.54 9.07
CA GLY A 146 -3.79 24.49 10.24
C GLY A 146 -3.84 23.10 10.88
N THR A 147 -4.71 22.95 11.88
CA THR A 147 -4.89 21.70 12.61
C THR A 147 -5.64 20.68 11.75
N LEU A 148 -5.02 19.53 11.54
CA LEU A 148 -5.63 18.36 10.90
C LEU A 148 -5.81 17.23 11.91
N TRP A 149 -6.60 16.23 11.58
CA TRP A 149 -6.97 15.18 12.53
C TRP A 149 -6.47 13.82 12.07
N GLY A 150 -5.50 13.27 12.79
CA GLY A 150 -5.00 11.90 12.63
C GLY A 150 -5.81 10.89 13.43
N LEU A 151 -5.61 9.61 13.18
CA LEU A 151 -6.19 8.55 14.00
C LEU A 151 -5.29 8.28 15.20
N GLU A 152 -5.82 8.46 16.44
CA GLU A 152 -5.03 8.32 17.66
C GLU A 152 -4.31 6.97 17.72
N LYS A 153 -5.02 5.87 17.51
CA LYS A 153 -4.48 4.50 17.55
C LYS A 153 -3.39 4.22 16.52
N VAL A 154 -3.37 4.96 15.41
CA VAL A 154 -2.32 4.84 14.38
C VAL A 154 -1.02 5.47 14.88
N PHE A 155 -1.14 6.60 15.60
CA PHE A 155 -0.01 7.43 15.98
C PHE A 155 0.37 7.33 17.48
N ASP A 156 -0.16 6.35 18.21
CA ASP A 156 0.03 6.15 19.67
C ASP A 156 1.34 5.42 20.03
N ALA A 157 2.32 5.37 19.15
CA ALA A 157 3.62 4.76 19.38
C ALA A 157 4.75 5.79 19.42
N ASP A 158 5.90 5.37 19.95
CA ASP A 158 7.14 6.17 19.94
C ASP A 158 7.70 6.29 18.52
N HIS A 159 7.57 5.22 17.72
CA HIS A 159 8.05 5.17 16.33
C HIS A 159 6.99 4.69 15.35
N LEU A 160 7.05 5.25 14.15
CA LEU A 160 6.16 4.93 13.04
C LEU A 160 6.94 4.36 11.87
N VAL A 161 6.55 3.19 11.43
CA VAL A 161 7.03 2.53 10.22
C VAL A 161 5.87 2.43 9.24
N PHE A 162 6.10 2.81 7.99
CA PHE A 162 5.07 2.73 6.97
C PHE A 162 5.34 1.57 6.02
N ALA A 163 4.49 0.56 6.05
CA ALA A 163 4.49 -0.52 5.09
C ALA A 163 3.52 -0.20 3.95
N TYR A 164 4.05 -0.06 2.75
CA TYR A 164 3.30 0.39 1.58
C TYR A 164 3.46 -0.56 0.40
N TYR A 165 2.76 -0.28 -0.64
CA TYR A 165 2.84 -0.99 -1.91
C TYR A 165 2.71 0.01 -3.05
N ASP A 166 3.34 -0.30 -4.17
CA ASP A 166 3.20 0.52 -5.37
C ASP A 166 1.85 0.22 -6.02
N ASP A 167 0.93 1.17 -5.92
CA ASP A 167 -0.44 1.00 -6.36
C ASP A 167 -0.60 1.41 -7.84
N PRO A 168 -0.78 0.45 -8.74
CA PRO A 168 -0.92 0.75 -10.17
C PRO A 168 -2.15 1.60 -10.51
N ARG A 169 -3.18 1.64 -9.66
CA ARG A 169 -4.38 2.44 -9.90
C ARG A 169 -4.09 3.93 -9.98
N GLU A 170 -3.20 4.41 -9.15
CA GLU A 170 -2.91 5.84 -9.08
C GLU A 170 -2.27 6.37 -10.36
N ILE A 171 -1.73 5.48 -11.19
CA ILE A 171 -1.19 5.83 -12.50
C ILE A 171 -2.28 6.22 -13.47
N TYR A 172 -3.41 5.55 -13.39
CA TYR A 172 -4.52 5.75 -14.32
C TYR A 172 -5.38 6.95 -13.92
N VAL A 173 -5.49 7.20 -12.61
CA VAL A 173 -6.49 8.16 -12.13
C VAL A 173 -5.96 9.57 -12.12
N ASN A 174 -4.67 9.84 -11.87
CA ASN A 174 -4.27 11.22 -11.80
C ASN A 174 -2.83 11.64 -11.76
N ASN A 175 -2.03 11.08 -10.92
CA ASN A 175 -0.77 11.72 -10.66
C ASN A 175 0.31 10.70 -10.40
N TYR A 176 1.29 10.71 -11.25
CA TYR A 176 2.57 10.08 -10.95
C TYR A 176 3.29 10.77 -9.79
N TYR A 177 2.66 11.78 -9.21
CA TYR A 177 3.29 12.68 -8.25
C TYR A 177 2.67 12.52 -6.87
N ARG A 178 3.50 12.17 -5.90
CA ARG A 178 3.17 12.09 -4.46
C ARG A 178 2.03 11.14 -4.08
N LYS A 179 1.83 10.10 -4.84
CA LYS A 179 0.79 9.12 -4.54
C LYS A 179 1.01 8.38 -3.21
N ALA A 180 2.25 8.16 -2.83
CA ALA A 180 2.60 7.54 -1.55
C ALA A 180 2.14 8.37 -0.33
N PHE A 181 2.06 9.70 -0.50
CA PHE A 181 1.56 10.59 0.56
C PHE A 181 0.06 10.49 0.78
N LYS A 182 -0.70 9.97 -0.17
CA LYS A 182 -2.16 9.92 -0.12
C LYS A 182 -2.68 9.18 1.12
N ALA A 183 -1.94 8.19 1.62
CA ALA A 183 -2.28 7.51 2.87
C ALA A 183 -2.44 8.49 4.05
N PHE A 184 -1.67 9.59 4.09
CA PHE A 184 -1.78 10.64 5.10
C PHE A 184 -3.02 11.55 4.94
N THR A 185 -3.98 11.14 4.15
CA THR A 185 -5.32 11.74 4.07
C THR A 185 -6.41 10.69 3.99
N MET A 186 -6.10 9.53 3.41
CA MET A 186 -7.11 8.52 3.11
C MET A 186 -7.22 7.47 4.20
N ASP A 187 -6.08 6.93 4.62
CA ASP A 187 -6.05 5.75 5.47
C ASP A 187 -5.69 6.09 6.92
N LEU A 188 -4.68 6.92 7.13
CA LEU A 188 -4.13 7.19 8.45
C LEU A 188 -4.84 8.32 9.21
N MET A 189 -5.80 8.97 8.56
CA MET A 189 -6.43 10.20 9.07
C MET A 189 -7.92 10.02 9.31
N ARG A 190 -8.44 10.86 10.19
CA ARG A 190 -9.87 10.94 10.44
C ARG A 190 -10.64 11.50 9.24
N LEU A 191 -11.93 11.24 9.26
CA LEU A 191 -12.87 11.65 8.21
C LEU A 191 -12.79 13.14 7.88
N GLU A 192 -12.55 14.00 8.88
CA GLU A 192 -12.46 15.45 8.69
C GLU A 192 -11.30 15.83 7.74
N THR A 193 -10.11 15.29 8.00
CA THR A 193 -8.94 15.53 7.14
C THR A 193 -9.14 14.94 5.75
N ARG A 194 -9.72 13.74 5.67
CA ARG A 194 -10.06 13.11 4.40
C ARG A 194 -11.07 13.94 3.61
N THR A 195 -12.09 14.48 4.27
CA THR A 195 -13.11 15.34 3.64
C THR A 195 -12.47 16.63 3.11
N LEU A 196 -11.57 17.23 3.86
CA LEU A 196 -10.84 18.42 3.39
C LEU A 196 -10.04 18.11 2.11
N PHE A 197 -9.36 16.96 2.06
CA PHE A 197 -8.62 16.53 0.88
C PHE A 197 -9.53 16.34 -0.34
N HIS A 198 -10.66 15.67 -0.17
CA HIS A 198 -11.57 15.36 -1.28
C HIS A 198 -12.38 16.56 -1.77
N PHE A 199 -12.81 17.44 -0.87
CA PHE A 199 -13.77 18.48 -1.20
C PHE A 199 -13.24 19.91 -0.99
N GLY A 200 -12.23 20.09 -0.16
CA GLY A 200 -11.73 21.42 0.20
C GLY A 200 -10.91 22.09 -0.89
N PHE A 201 -10.38 21.35 -1.85
CA PHE A 201 -9.51 21.86 -2.92
C PHE A 201 -10.13 21.79 -4.32
N GLY A 202 -11.45 21.84 -4.40
CA GLY A 202 -12.18 21.98 -5.66
C GLY A 202 -12.21 20.73 -6.56
N SER A 203 -11.75 19.58 -6.07
CA SER A 203 -11.82 18.33 -6.80
C SER A 203 -12.65 17.30 -6.04
N PRO A 204 -13.76 16.81 -6.59
CA PRO A 204 -14.57 15.77 -5.95
C PRO A 204 -13.79 14.46 -5.70
N THR A 205 -12.73 14.24 -6.45
CA THR A 205 -11.88 13.05 -6.32
C THR A 205 -10.68 13.28 -5.41
N GLY A 206 -10.36 14.52 -5.04
CA GLY A 206 -9.20 14.88 -4.23
C GLY A 206 -7.85 14.59 -4.88
N HIS A 207 -7.83 14.25 -6.16
CA HIS A 207 -6.62 13.81 -6.85
C HIS A 207 -5.87 14.94 -7.58
N GLY A 208 -6.32 16.16 -7.44
CA GLY A 208 -5.63 17.33 -8.03
C GLY A 208 -4.33 17.65 -7.30
N THR A 209 -3.37 18.22 -8.02
CA THR A 209 -2.07 18.63 -7.47
C THR A 209 -2.22 19.57 -6.26
N ALA A 210 -3.23 20.46 -6.27
CA ALA A 210 -3.53 21.36 -5.16
C ALA A 210 -3.92 20.60 -3.88
N GLY A 211 -4.66 19.49 -3.99
CA GLY A 211 -5.05 18.66 -2.85
C GLY A 211 -3.87 18.02 -2.13
N MET A 212 -2.76 17.80 -2.84
CA MET A 212 -1.58 17.16 -2.27
C MET A 212 -0.86 18.01 -1.20
N VAL A 213 -1.25 19.28 -1.04
CA VAL A 213 -0.80 20.09 0.10
C VAL A 213 -1.26 19.50 1.44
N VAL A 214 -2.40 18.82 1.48
CA VAL A 214 -2.93 18.23 2.72
C VAL A 214 -2.05 17.09 3.21
N PRO A 215 -1.84 15.98 2.45
CA PRO A 215 -1.02 14.87 2.93
C PRO A 215 0.43 15.24 3.17
N THR A 216 1.01 16.10 2.35
CA THR A 216 2.39 16.55 2.58
C THR A 216 2.51 17.42 3.82
N SER A 217 1.51 18.25 4.14
CA SER A 217 1.52 19.04 5.38
C SER A 217 1.40 18.15 6.63
N VAL A 218 0.66 17.03 6.57
CA VAL A 218 0.61 16.06 7.64
C VAL A 218 1.97 15.38 7.81
N TYR A 219 2.52 14.81 6.73
CA TYR A 219 3.79 14.11 6.80
C TYR A 219 4.93 15.00 7.29
N ASP A 220 5.00 16.25 6.80
CA ASP A 220 6.05 17.23 7.16
C ASP A 220 5.86 17.84 8.57
N SER A 221 4.78 17.53 9.28
CA SER A 221 4.54 18.05 10.62
C SER A 221 5.56 17.53 11.63
N ASP A 222 5.90 18.34 12.61
CA ASP A 222 6.79 17.94 13.71
C ASP A 222 6.24 16.72 14.46
N PHE A 223 4.91 16.61 14.55
CA PHE A 223 4.24 15.46 15.17
C PHE A 223 4.61 14.15 14.48
N ILE A 224 4.53 14.08 13.16
CA ILE A 224 4.89 12.87 12.42
C ILE A 224 6.41 12.70 12.37
N GLN A 225 7.16 13.75 12.06
CA GLN A 225 8.62 13.65 11.91
C GLN A 225 9.36 13.27 13.18
N SER A 226 8.83 13.66 14.36
CA SER A 226 9.40 13.22 15.64
C SER A 226 9.33 11.71 15.86
N LYS A 227 8.31 11.04 15.30
CA LYS A 227 8.05 9.59 15.42
C LYS A 227 8.49 8.79 14.18
N TRP A 228 8.66 9.41 13.03
CA TRP A 228 8.94 8.72 11.77
C TRP A 228 10.27 7.97 11.81
N ALA A 229 10.23 6.66 11.54
CA ALA A 229 11.42 5.82 11.44
C ALA A 229 11.83 5.62 9.98
N PHE A 230 11.01 4.92 9.20
CA PHE A 230 11.25 4.63 7.79
C PHE A 230 9.98 4.13 7.09
N CYS A 231 10.06 3.97 5.78
CA CYS A 231 9.05 3.28 4.99
C CYS A 231 9.65 2.09 4.23
N CYS A 232 8.85 1.06 4.05
CA CYS A 232 9.18 -0.13 3.28
C CYS A 232 8.01 -0.44 2.35
N PHE A 233 8.27 -0.85 1.11
CA PHE A 233 7.20 -1.00 0.13
C PHE A 233 7.49 -2.03 -0.96
N MET A 234 6.43 -2.67 -1.40
CA MET A 234 6.47 -3.55 -2.57
C MET A 234 6.51 -2.72 -3.86
N ARG A 235 7.49 -2.96 -4.70
CA ARG A 235 7.54 -2.42 -6.06
C ARG A 235 6.96 -3.43 -7.03
N THR A 236 5.88 -3.03 -7.69
CA THR A 236 5.15 -3.89 -8.60
C THR A 236 5.34 -3.49 -10.06
N THR A 237 5.17 -4.45 -10.93
CA THR A 237 5.09 -4.25 -12.38
C THR A 237 3.86 -4.99 -12.89
N PRO A 238 3.44 -4.82 -14.14
CA PRO A 238 2.40 -5.66 -14.73
C PRO A 238 2.68 -7.17 -14.65
N ASN A 239 3.93 -7.57 -14.44
CA ASN A 239 4.34 -8.98 -14.31
C ASN A 239 4.22 -9.52 -12.86
N GLY A 240 4.07 -8.66 -11.87
CA GLY A 240 3.96 -9.04 -10.46
C GLY A 240 4.82 -8.20 -9.53
N LEU A 241 5.10 -8.72 -8.33
CA LEU A 241 6.03 -8.12 -7.38
C LEU A 241 7.45 -8.27 -7.92
N MET A 242 8.09 -7.15 -8.23
CA MET A 242 9.47 -7.12 -8.72
C MET A 242 10.49 -7.23 -7.59
N LYS A 243 10.31 -6.46 -6.53
CA LYS A 243 11.17 -6.40 -5.34
C LYS A 243 10.52 -5.62 -4.21
N VAL A 244 11.11 -5.70 -3.03
CA VAL A 244 10.82 -4.80 -1.91
C VAL A 244 11.92 -3.75 -1.82
N GLU A 245 11.57 -2.53 -1.49
CA GLU A 245 12.52 -1.45 -1.20
C GLU A 245 12.16 -0.75 0.12
N ALA A 246 13.15 -0.11 0.72
CA ALA A 246 12.97 0.71 1.90
C ALA A 246 13.63 2.08 1.72
N CYS A 247 13.04 3.10 2.32
CA CYS A 247 13.51 4.47 2.27
C CYS A 247 13.39 5.13 3.64
N LYS A 248 14.30 6.07 3.89
CA LYS A 248 14.23 6.88 5.11
C LYS A 248 13.08 7.88 5.05
N SER A 249 12.82 8.45 3.88
CA SER A 249 11.76 9.42 3.68
C SER A 249 10.67 8.93 2.74
N LEU A 250 9.46 9.45 2.94
CA LEU A 250 8.33 9.19 2.06
C LEU A 250 8.53 9.84 0.68
N TYR A 251 9.31 10.91 0.59
CA TYR A 251 9.67 11.55 -0.68
C TYR A 251 10.51 10.64 -1.56
N ASP A 252 11.51 9.96 -0.98
CA ASP A 252 12.34 9.01 -1.74
C ASP A 252 11.52 7.81 -2.23
N MET A 253 10.59 7.32 -1.40
CA MET A 253 9.67 6.27 -1.80
C MET A 253 8.79 6.71 -2.96
N ASP A 254 8.22 7.91 -2.89
CA ASP A 254 7.34 8.46 -3.92
C ASP A 254 8.05 8.59 -5.28
N ILE A 255 9.30 9.05 -5.29
CA ILE A 255 10.12 9.11 -6.50
C ILE A 255 10.27 7.71 -7.11
N LYS A 256 10.65 6.72 -6.31
CA LYS A 256 10.85 5.35 -6.77
C LYS A 256 9.57 4.71 -7.31
N CYS A 257 8.43 4.92 -6.64
CA CYS A 257 7.13 4.47 -7.12
C CYS A 257 6.78 5.13 -8.46
N SER A 258 7.02 6.43 -8.59
CA SER A 258 6.76 7.17 -9.83
C SER A 258 7.64 6.69 -10.99
N GLU A 259 8.91 6.40 -10.75
CA GLU A 259 9.81 5.84 -11.75
C GLU A 259 9.31 4.48 -12.28
N THR A 260 8.89 3.59 -11.38
CA THR A 260 8.34 2.29 -11.75
C THR A 260 7.06 2.45 -12.57
N ALA A 261 6.19 3.33 -12.09
CA ALA A 261 4.94 3.63 -12.74
C ALA A 261 5.14 4.11 -14.18
N LEU A 262 5.97 5.14 -14.37
CA LEU A 262 6.26 5.72 -15.67
C LEU A 262 6.93 4.73 -16.64
N LYS A 263 7.73 3.81 -16.10
CA LYS A 263 8.47 2.86 -16.92
C LYS A 263 7.62 1.70 -17.42
N TYR A 264 6.77 1.11 -16.58
CA TYR A 264 6.16 -0.18 -16.88
C TYR A 264 4.65 -0.10 -17.19
N TYR A 265 3.90 0.73 -16.48
CA TYR A 265 2.45 0.74 -16.65
C TYR A 265 1.92 1.38 -17.94
N PRO A 266 2.61 2.30 -18.62
CA PRO A 266 2.18 2.76 -19.93
C PRO A 266 2.05 1.63 -20.98
N TYR A 267 2.80 0.55 -20.82
CA TYR A 267 2.67 -0.63 -21.70
C TYR A 267 1.33 -1.33 -21.49
N MET A 268 0.94 -1.54 -20.22
CA MET A 268 -0.36 -2.14 -19.92
C MET A 268 -1.50 -1.26 -20.42
N ASN A 269 -1.39 0.06 -20.21
CA ASN A 269 -2.40 0.99 -20.69
C ASN A 269 -2.56 0.93 -22.22
N ARG A 270 -1.45 0.92 -22.96
CA ARG A 270 -1.51 0.76 -24.43
C ARG A 270 -2.16 -0.54 -24.86
N LEU A 271 -1.90 -1.66 -24.18
CA LEU A 271 -2.56 -2.92 -24.47
C LEU A 271 -4.07 -2.78 -24.29
N LEU A 272 -4.52 -2.32 -23.12
CA LEU A 272 -5.94 -2.20 -22.81
C LEU A 272 -6.67 -1.25 -23.76
N THR A 273 -6.06 -0.13 -24.11
CA THR A 273 -6.65 0.85 -25.03
C THR A 273 -6.63 0.41 -26.49
N SER A 274 -5.79 -0.57 -26.85
CA SER A 274 -5.77 -1.15 -28.21
C SER A 274 -6.90 -2.14 -28.46
N LEU A 275 -7.52 -2.65 -27.41
CA LEU A 275 -8.63 -3.60 -27.50
C LEU A 275 -9.95 -2.82 -27.72
N LYS A 276 -10.75 -3.23 -28.69
CA LYS A 276 -12.02 -2.56 -29.01
C LYS A 276 -13.19 -3.14 -28.21
N ASP A 277 -13.29 -4.46 -28.19
CA ASP A 277 -14.36 -5.18 -27.53
C ASP A 277 -13.72 -6.28 -26.67
N TYR A 278 -13.84 -6.16 -25.35
CA TYR A 278 -13.28 -7.14 -24.42
C TYR A 278 -14.08 -7.23 -23.14
N THR A 279 -14.00 -8.37 -22.51
CA THR A 279 -14.48 -8.60 -21.15
C THR A 279 -13.26 -8.87 -20.25
N ILE A 280 -13.15 -8.13 -19.17
CA ILE A 280 -12.11 -8.37 -18.16
C ILE A 280 -12.72 -9.24 -17.06
N ILE A 281 -12.11 -10.39 -16.82
CA ILE A 281 -12.40 -11.23 -15.67
C ILE A 281 -11.35 -10.92 -14.60
N LEU A 282 -11.81 -10.41 -13.47
CA LEU A 282 -10.95 -10.11 -12.33
C LEU A 282 -10.93 -11.32 -11.41
N ASP A 283 -9.83 -12.04 -11.47
CA ASP A 283 -9.57 -13.20 -10.63
C ASP A 283 -8.75 -12.75 -9.40
N GLY A 284 -9.35 -12.82 -8.23
CA GLY A 284 -8.71 -12.32 -7.02
C GLY A 284 -9.49 -12.62 -5.75
N SER A 285 -9.03 -12.04 -4.64
CA SER A 285 -9.70 -12.22 -3.36
C SER A 285 -11.04 -11.48 -3.31
N ARG A 286 -11.94 -11.94 -2.45
CA ARG A 286 -13.27 -11.31 -2.23
C ARG A 286 -13.18 -9.84 -1.79
N TRP A 287 -12.02 -9.41 -1.28
CA TRP A 287 -11.78 -8.06 -0.81
C TRP A 287 -11.36 -7.09 -1.91
N LEU A 288 -11.26 -7.57 -3.14
CA LEU A 288 -10.94 -6.70 -4.28
C LEU A 288 -11.98 -5.59 -4.35
N SER A 289 -11.58 -4.36 -4.01
CA SER A 289 -12.50 -3.24 -4.05
C SER A 289 -12.84 -2.89 -5.50
N TYR A 290 -14.05 -2.38 -5.72
CA TYR A 290 -14.45 -1.87 -7.04
C TYR A 290 -13.46 -0.82 -7.58
N MET A 291 -12.72 -0.13 -6.70
CA MET A 291 -11.72 0.85 -7.11
C MET A 291 -10.49 0.23 -7.76
N HIS A 292 -10.10 -0.98 -7.36
CA HIS A 292 -9.04 -1.72 -8.07
C HIS A 292 -9.50 -2.11 -9.46
N CYS A 293 -10.71 -2.61 -9.55
CA CYS A 293 -11.33 -2.96 -10.82
C CYS A 293 -11.49 -1.73 -11.71
N ALA A 294 -12.05 -0.66 -11.16
CA ALA A 294 -12.27 0.59 -11.88
C ALA A 294 -10.95 1.27 -12.28
N GLY A 295 -9.90 1.19 -11.48
CA GLY A 295 -8.58 1.74 -11.80
C GLY A 295 -7.97 1.09 -13.02
N ILE A 296 -8.04 -0.24 -13.12
CA ILE A 296 -7.53 -0.98 -14.29
C ILE A 296 -8.39 -0.73 -15.54
N ILE A 297 -9.70 -0.74 -15.38
CA ILE A 297 -10.64 -0.64 -16.51
C ILE A 297 -10.91 0.82 -16.90
N ALA A 298 -11.30 1.64 -15.93
CA ALA A 298 -11.69 3.02 -16.16
C ALA A 298 -10.48 3.94 -16.41
N GLY A 299 -9.35 3.65 -15.78
CA GLY A 299 -8.11 4.41 -15.99
C GLY A 299 -7.62 4.31 -17.42
N ALA A 300 -7.73 3.13 -18.03
CA ALA A 300 -7.40 2.93 -19.43
C ALA A 300 -8.28 3.76 -20.38
N ASN A 301 -9.52 4.03 -19.98
CA ASN A 301 -10.48 4.78 -20.79
C ASN A 301 -10.52 6.28 -20.52
N TRP A 302 -10.09 6.73 -19.32
CA TRP A 302 -10.16 8.16 -18.96
C TRP A 302 -8.94 8.97 -19.40
N ASN A 303 -7.85 8.30 -19.76
CA ASN A 303 -6.61 8.93 -20.21
C ASN A 303 -6.36 8.70 -21.74
N ALA A 304 -7.35 8.19 -22.46
CA ALA A 304 -7.25 7.94 -23.89
C ALA A 304 -7.67 9.16 -24.74
#